data_88682000ea42c24e6089465a99c3a174
#
_entry.id   88682000ea42c24e6089465a99c3a174
#
_cell.length_a   1.000
_cell.length_b   1.000
_cell.length_c   1.000
_cell.angle_alpha   90.00
_cell.angle_beta   90.00
_cell.angle_gamma   90.00
#
_symmetry.space_group_name_H-M   'P 1'
#
loop_
_entity.id
_entity.type
_entity.pdbx_description
1 polymer ?
#
loop_
_entity_poly.entity_id
_entity_poly.type
_entity_poly.pdbx_seq_one_letter_code
_entity_poly.pdbx_strand_id
1 'polypeptide(L)'
;MPGPGPATDAPRDPGPVPGDDLAIGALQASAPVRGAELLDLTPHGPAPHGPAPVRGTGSWGVAHGAPRLDAPRRAGRDAVEGLLLGLAAGDASGWPAARHRAARMPEWTRRLTRELDTFAEQNATTTLPVPIALNQPPEPLRLGPSDDAEWAVFTAEAILAADSGVFAALPPDRRLRTTVDLAWNALAGQVAAAAERAPEVESAVLPLRARISVRAGLGNLATGLRPPATGHDNPHFFDDAACVRAAVLAVVHPGDPRAAAELAEFDARYTQDGDGVHGARATAAAVAAALGGATVDEAVEAALAELPPVTEIGRNARHAVQLARAADSAFELVPLLEHQIVDHVYSYGIAAAETVPVALALATAARGEMTAAVPAAACLSRVADSAPALAGALTGALGGGRSVPASWREACRTLAGCALPRLAGTDLVELAGLLGATEPATPGGQFRHDTHIG
;
A
#
# COMPACT_ATOMS: atom_id res chain seq x y z
N MET A 1 10.90 -5.44 82.33
CA MET A 1 11.51 -6.37 81.41
C MET A 1 10.40 -6.94 80.54
N PRO A 2 10.14 -6.48 79.31
CA PRO A 2 9.27 -7.18 78.36
C PRO A 2 10.11 -8.06 77.43
N GLY A 3 9.61 -9.27 77.19
CA GLY A 3 10.23 -10.30 76.39
C GLY A 3 10.12 -10.04 74.87
N PRO A 4 10.89 -10.75 74.02
CA PRO A 4 10.99 -10.48 72.61
C PRO A 4 9.75 -10.97 71.82
N GLY A 5 9.30 -10.12 70.87
CA GLY A 5 8.25 -10.43 69.95
C GLY A 5 8.71 -11.38 68.83
N PRO A 6 7.78 -12.03 68.08
CA PRO A 6 8.10 -13.04 67.09
C PRO A 6 8.71 -12.45 65.82
N ALA A 7 9.67 -13.19 65.27
CA ALA A 7 10.33 -12.90 64.02
C ALA A 7 9.36 -13.09 62.81
N THR A 8 9.33 -12.09 61.92
CA THR A 8 8.66 -12.12 60.64
C THR A 8 9.50 -12.94 59.63
N ASP A 9 8.95 -14.08 59.19
CA ASP A 9 9.52 -14.83 58.07
C ASP A 9 9.44 -14.04 56.76
N ALA A 10 10.60 -13.82 56.16
CA ALA A 10 10.72 -13.27 54.81
C ALA A 10 10.40 -14.36 53.78
N PRO A 11 9.72 -14.08 52.69
CA PRO A 11 9.45 -15.06 51.65
C PRO A 11 10.74 -15.50 50.95
N ARG A 12 10.90 -16.82 50.82
CA ARG A 12 11.99 -17.46 50.10
C ARG A 12 11.86 -17.24 48.62
N ASP A 13 12.94 -16.78 48.01
CA ASP A 13 13.16 -16.68 46.59
C ASP A 13 13.01 -18.05 45.91
N PRO A 14 12.14 -18.22 44.88
CA PRO A 14 12.10 -19.46 44.10
C PRO A 14 13.30 -19.49 43.16
N GLY A 15 14.14 -20.48 43.32
CA GLY A 15 15.31 -20.75 42.52
C GLY A 15 14.98 -20.92 41.01
N PRO A 16 15.99 -20.84 40.13
CA PRO A 16 15.80 -20.84 38.70
C PRO A 16 15.25 -22.18 38.18
N VAL A 17 14.19 -22.07 37.38
CA VAL A 17 13.64 -23.19 36.60
C VAL A 17 14.63 -23.54 35.49
N PRO A 18 14.94 -24.83 35.23
CA PRO A 18 15.82 -25.22 34.14
C PRO A 18 15.21 -24.81 32.79
N GLY A 19 15.94 -24.01 32.02
CA GLY A 19 15.56 -23.65 30.67
C GLY A 19 15.69 -24.87 29.76
N ASP A 20 14.63 -25.16 29.03
CA ASP A 20 14.68 -26.02 27.86
C ASP A 20 15.42 -25.27 26.75
N ASP A 21 16.64 -25.72 26.45
CA ASP A 21 17.40 -25.35 25.28
C ASP A 21 16.70 -25.89 24.02
N LEU A 22 15.75 -25.13 23.51
CA LEU A 22 15.32 -25.29 22.12
C LEU A 22 16.34 -24.60 21.22
N ALA A 23 17.25 -25.40 20.71
CA ALA A 23 18.17 -25.03 19.66
C ALA A 23 17.39 -24.47 18.46
N ILE A 24 17.38 -23.15 18.33
CA ILE A 24 16.98 -22.47 17.11
C ILE A 24 18.07 -22.75 16.07
N GLY A 25 17.81 -23.76 15.24
CA GLY A 25 18.65 -24.05 14.08
C GLY A 25 18.74 -22.79 13.24
N ALA A 26 19.95 -22.26 13.14
CA ALA A 26 20.31 -21.18 12.24
C ALA A 26 19.93 -21.60 10.81
N LEU A 27 18.84 -21.04 10.28
CA LEU A 27 18.59 -21.02 8.85
C LEU A 27 19.67 -20.13 8.24
N GLN A 28 20.66 -20.78 7.64
CA GLN A 28 21.72 -20.14 6.87
C GLN A 28 21.05 -19.21 5.84
N ALA A 29 21.41 -17.94 5.90
CA ALA A 29 21.09 -16.96 4.89
C ALA A 29 21.61 -17.48 3.54
N SER A 30 20.69 -17.88 2.68
CA SER A 30 20.99 -18.18 1.29
C SER A 30 21.36 -16.88 0.61
N ALA A 31 22.47 -16.89 -0.11
CA ALA A 31 22.97 -15.78 -0.90
C ALA A 31 21.87 -15.26 -1.88
N PRO A 32 21.90 -13.98 -2.24
CA PRO A 32 20.93 -13.43 -3.17
C PRO A 32 20.99 -14.20 -4.49
N VAL A 33 19.82 -14.73 -4.89
CA VAL A 33 19.67 -15.49 -6.13
C VAL A 33 19.88 -14.53 -7.30
N ARG A 34 20.99 -14.70 -7.97
CA ARG A 34 21.24 -14.12 -9.30
C ARG A 34 20.52 -15.01 -10.32
N GLY A 35 19.48 -14.48 -10.92
CA GLY A 35 18.79 -15.13 -12.03
C GLY A 35 17.54 -15.89 -11.58
N ALA A 36 16.41 -15.51 -12.18
CA ALA A 36 15.14 -16.18 -12.02
C ALA A 36 15.23 -17.63 -12.48
N GLU A 37 15.13 -18.58 -11.56
CA GLU A 37 14.79 -19.96 -11.92
C GLU A 37 13.30 -19.98 -12.28
N LEU A 38 13.04 -20.14 -13.58
CA LEU A 38 11.73 -20.25 -14.18
C LEU A 38 11.09 -21.59 -13.80
N LEU A 39 9.96 -21.49 -13.14
CA LEU A 39 9.05 -22.62 -12.97
C LEU A 39 8.47 -23.03 -14.31
N ASP A 40 8.65 -24.29 -14.67
CA ASP A 40 8.08 -24.94 -15.86
C ASP A 40 6.57 -25.11 -15.65
N LEU A 41 5.75 -24.30 -16.35
CA LEU A 41 4.30 -24.36 -16.31
C LEU A 41 3.75 -24.62 -17.71
N THR A 42 3.56 -25.90 -18.03
CA THR A 42 2.74 -26.28 -19.18
C THR A 42 1.24 -26.26 -18.80
N PRO A 43 0.38 -25.61 -19.58
CA PRO A 43 -1.05 -25.56 -19.29
C PRO A 43 -1.78 -26.78 -19.82
N HIS A 44 -2.47 -27.51 -18.95
CA HIS A 44 -3.45 -28.53 -19.36
C HIS A 44 -4.85 -28.13 -18.85
N GLY A 45 -5.78 -27.94 -19.81
CA GLY A 45 -7.22 -27.96 -19.58
C GLY A 45 -8.01 -26.99 -20.46
N PRO A 46 -9.17 -27.43 -21.03
CA PRO A 46 -9.97 -26.59 -21.93
C PRO A 46 -10.84 -25.58 -21.21
N ALA A 47 -11.00 -24.41 -21.83
CA ALA A 47 -11.78 -23.28 -21.32
C ALA A 47 -13.30 -23.54 -21.37
N PRO A 48 -14.07 -23.10 -20.35
CA PRO A 48 -15.53 -23.03 -20.42
C PRO A 48 -16.01 -21.72 -21.02
N HIS A 49 -17.10 -21.78 -21.78
CA HIS A 49 -17.75 -20.67 -22.46
C HIS A 49 -18.43 -19.71 -21.49
N GLY A 50 -18.15 -18.40 -21.63
CA GLY A 50 -18.79 -17.32 -20.88
C GLY A 50 -20.04 -16.76 -21.60
N PRO A 51 -20.97 -16.10 -20.87
CA PRO A 51 -22.18 -15.51 -21.42
C PRO A 51 -21.95 -14.16 -22.09
N ALA A 52 -22.84 -13.80 -23.02
CA ALA A 52 -22.77 -12.67 -23.92
C ALA A 52 -23.00 -11.31 -23.25
N PRO A 53 -22.50 -10.19 -23.84
CA PRO A 53 -22.56 -8.87 -23.23
C PRO A 53 -23.91 -8.17 -23.42
N VAL A 54 -24.38 -7.48 -22.38
CA VAL A 54 -25.53 -6.59 -22.40
C VAL A 54 -25.10 -5.21 -22.94
N ARG A 55 -25.77 -4.74 -23.97
CA ARG A 55 -25.57 -3.41 -24.57
C ARG A 55 -26.27 -2.34 -23.70
N GLY A 56 -25.51 -1.37 -23.24
CA GLY A 56 -26.01 -0.09 -22.70
C GLY A 56 -25.43 1.07 -23.51
N THR A 57 -26.28 1.76 -24.26
CA THR A 57 -25.95 2.96 -25.01
C THR A 57 -26.10 4.19 -24.11
N GLY A 58 -25.04 4.98 -23.96
CA GLY A 58 -25.08 6.28 -23.33
C GLY A 58 -23.87 7.11 -23.74
N SER A 59 -24.00 7.85 -24.83
CA SER A 59 -23.00 8.82 -25.30
C SER A 59 -23.08 10.09 -24.47
N TRP A 60 -22.01 10.43 -23.74
CA TRP A 60 -21.78 11.77 -23.23
C TRP A 60 -20.48 12.30 -23.83
N GLY A 61 -20.62 13.10 -24.85
CA GLY A 61 -19.52 13.85 -25.42
C GLY A 61 -19.20 15.07 -24.56
N VAL A 62 -17.97 15.17 -24.07
CA VAL A 62 -17.32 16.44 -23.74
C VAL A 62 -15.90 16.35 -24.29
N ALA A 63 -15.67 17.09 -25.38
CA ALA A 63 -14.37 17.29 -25.93
C ALA A 63 -13.67 18.40 -25.14
N HIS A 64 -12.66 18.05 -24.34
CA HIS A 64 -11.59 18.96 -24.01
C HIS A 64 -10.29 18.28 -24.44
N GLY A 65 -9.65 18.87 -25.45
CA GLY A 65 -8.38 18.42 -25.99
C GLY A 65 -7.29 18.55 -24.93
N ALA A 66 -6.93 17.43 -24.31
CA ALA A 66 -5.68 17.31 -23.59
C ALA A 66 -4.52 17.44 -24.60
N PRO A 67 -3.43 18.13 -24.26
CA PRO A 67 -2.25 18.18 -25.12
C PRO A 67 -1.76 16.76 -25.34
N ARG A 68 -1.61 16.36 -26.60
CA ARG A 68 -0.96 15.10 -26.96
C ARG A 68 0.49 15.20 -26.52
N LEU A 69 0.83 14.50 -25.44
CA LEU A 69 2.22 14.30 -25.08
C LEU A 69 2.87 13.40 -26.14
N ASP A 70 3.99 13.87 -26.69
CA ASP A 70 4.83 13.16 -27.64
C ASP A 70 5.31 11.84 -27.07
N ALA A 71 5.59 10.87 -27.93
CA ALA A 71 6.12 9.50 -27.74
C ALA A 71 6.37 9.00 -26.29
N PRO A 72 6.11 7.73 -25.97
CA PRO A 72 6.20 7.18 -24.61
C PRO A 72 7.57 7.50 -24.01
N ARG A 73 7.60 8.35 -22.99
CA ARG A 73 8.81 8.71 -22.25
C ARG A 73 9.04 7.68 -21.16
N ARG A 74 10.29 7.28 -20.95
CA ARG A 74 10.68 6.51 -19.75
C ARG A 74 10.58 7.43 -18.54
N ALA A 75 10.11 6.86 -17.40
CA ALA A 75 10.21 7.55 -16.12
C ALA A 75 11.69 7.81 -15.79
N GLY A 76 12.02 9.05 -15.44
CA GLY A 76 13.38 9.39 -15.05
C GLY A 76 13.78 8.60 -13.78
N ARG A 77 14.95 7.98 -13.75
CA ARG A 77 15.45 7.23 -12.57
C ARG A 77 15.31 8.03 -11.27
N ASP A 78 15.62 9.32 -11.29
CA ASP A 78 15.53 10.20 -10.12
C ASP A 78 14.07 10.32 -9.61
N ALA A 79 13.09 10.42 -10.51
CA ALA A 79 11.68 10.47 -10.13
C ALA A 79 11.17 9.12 -9.57
N VAL A 80 11.61 7.99 -10.15
CA VAL A 80 11.27 6.65 -9.64
C VAL A 80 11.93 6.42 -8.27
N GLU A 81 13.15 6.89 -8.06
CA GLU A 81 13.83 6.83 -6.78
C GLU A 81 13.10 7.65 -5.73
N GLY A 82 12.64 8.88 -6.09
CA GLY A 82 11.82 9.71 -5.24
C GLY A 82 10.50 9.05 -4.87
N LEU A 83 9.81 8.44 -5.85
CA LEU A 83 8.58 7.68 -5.65
C LEU A 83 8.76 6.57 -4.59
N LEU A 84 9.75 5.69 -4.78
CA LEU A 84 9.95 4.54 -3.90
C LEU A 84 10.41 4.95 -2.49
N LEU A 85 11.37 5.87 -2.40
CA LEU A 85 11.86 6.35 -1.11
C LEU A 85 10.83 7.23 -0.39
N GLY A 86 10.02 8.00 -1.13
CA GLY A 86 8.95 8.79 -0.56
C GLY A 86 7.84 7.92 0.01
N LEU A 87 7.42 6.87 -0.74
CA LEU A 87 6.49 5.87 -0.27
C LEU A 87 7.02 5.19 1.00
N ALA A 88 8.26 4.72 0.97
CA ALA A 88 8.89 4.03 2.10
C ALA A 88 9.06 4.94 3.33
N ALA A 89 9.39 6.22 3.14
CA ALA A 89 9.50 7.19 4.23
C ALA A 89 8.12 7.52 4.82
N GLY A 90 7.09 7.62 3.99
CA GLY A 90 5.71 7.79 4.43
C GLY A 90 5.23 6.59 5.24
N ASP A 91 5.43 5.37 4.75
CA ASP A 91 5.14 4.14 5.46
C ASP A 91 5.88 4.10 6.82
N ALA A 92 7.20 4.34 6.82
CA ALA A 92 8.00 4.35 8.04
C ALA A 92 7.53 5.38 9.07
N SER A 93 6.99 6.53 8.65
CA SER A 93 6.50 7.57 9.54
C SER A 93 5.11 7.29 10.09
N GLY A 94 4.28 6.57 9.34
CA GLY A 94 2.87 6.36 9.62
C GLY A 94 2.55 5.10 10.41
N TRP A 95 3.15 3.97 10.05
CA TRP A 95 2.80 2.69 10.67
C TRP A 95 2.95 2.63 12.21
N PRO A 96 3.90 3.34 12.86
CA PRO A 96 3.94 3.34 14.31
C PRO A 96 2.67 3.91 14.94
N ALA A 97 2.16 5.02 14.41
CA ALA A 97 0.93 5.63 14.90
C ALA A 97 -0.30 4.73 14.67
N ALA A 98 -0.41 4.13 13.50
CA ALA A 98 -1.49 3.21 13.16
C ALA A 98 -1.49 1.93 13.99
N ARG A 99 -0.32 1.36 14.27
CA ARG A 99 -0.17 0.17 15.13
C ARG A 99 -0.53 0.42 16.57
N HIS A 100 -0.26 1.60 17.05
CA HIS A 100 -0.63 2.00 18.39
C HIS A 100 -2.14 2.14 18.55
N ARG A 101 -2.89 2.15 17.47
CA ARG A 101 -4.34 2.09 17.53
C ARG A 101 -4.83 0.65 17.64
N ALA A 102 -5.42 0.41 18.71
CA ALA A 102 -6.42 -0.59 19.08
C ALA A 102 -6.48 -1.96 18.37
N ALA A 103 -6.25 -2.08 17.07
CA ALA A 103 -6.54 -3.32 16.35
C ALA A 103 -5.57 -4.47 16.64
N ARG A 104 -4.36 -4.16 17.14
CA ARG A 104 -3.32 -5.17 17.45
C ARG A 104 -2.81 -5.12 18.89
N MET A 105 -3.48 -4.33 19.73
CA MET A 105 -3.18 -4.38 21.17
C MET A 105 -3.60 -5.72 21.72
N PRO A 106 -2.78 -6.36 22.58
CA PRO A 106 -3.20 -7.52 23.33
C PRO A 106 -4.54 -7.28 24.03
N GLU A 107 -5.37 -8.31 24.16
CA GLU A 107 -6.73 -8.15 24.70
C GLU A 107 -6.74 -7.53 26.09
N TRP A 108 -5.75 -7.84 26.92
CA TRP A 108 -5.58 -7.24 28.24
C TRP A 108 -5.32 -5.73 28.18
N THR A 109 -4.57 -5.23 27.19
CA THR A 109 -4.33 -3.79 27.01
C THR A 109 -5.61 -3.08 26.56
N ARG A 110 -6.37 -3.68 25.65
CA ARG A 110 -7.69 -3.15 25.23
C ARG A 110 -8.68 -3.11 26.40
N ARG A 111 -8.63 -4.11 27.25
CA ARG A 111 -9.44 -4.16 28.47
C ARG A 111 -9.03 -3.03 29.42
N LEU A 112 -7.73 -2.87 29.69
CA LEU A 112 -7.21 -1.81 30.56
C LEU A 112 -7.57 -0.42 30.04
N THR A 113 -7.45 -0.19 28.75
CA THR A 113 -7.84 1.10 28.14
C THR A 113 -9.32 1.39 28.38
N ARG A 114 -10.20 0.40 28.14
CA ARG A 114 -11.64 0.55 28.43
C ARG A 114 -11.94 0.81 29.91
N GLU A 115 -11.23 0.14 30.81
CA GLU A 115 -11.39 0.34 32.24
C GLU A 115 -10.95 1.75 32.67
N LEU A 116 -9.86 2.29 32.07
CA LEU A 116 -9.38 3.64 32.30
C LEU A 116 -10.33 4.70 31.72
N ASP A 117 -10.87 4.47 30.52
CA ASP A 117 -11.85 5.35 29.91
C ASP A 117 -13.12 5.41 30.74
N THR A 118 -13.63 4.24 31.17
CA THR A 118 -14.80 4.17 32.06
C THR A 118 -14.55 4.87 33.38
N PHE A 119 -13.37 4.70 33.98
CA PHE A 119 -12.99 5.40 35.19
C PHE A 119 -12.95 6.91 35.01
N ALA A 120 -12.38 7.38 33.91
CA ALA A 120 -12.29 8.81 33.58
C ALA A 120 -13.68 9.42 33.37
N GLU A 121 -14.56 8.72 32.64
CA GLU A 121 -15.97 9.15 32.45
C GLU A 121 -16.72 9.25 33.79
N GLN A 122 -16.58 8.22 34.64
CA GLN A 122 -17.26 8.19 35.95
C GLN A 122 -16.77 9.28 36.92
N ASN A 123 -15.52 9.69 36.78
CA ASN A 123 -14.91 10.68 37.69
C ASN A 123 -14.76 12.07 37.05
N ALA A 124 -15.31 12.27 35.86
CA ALA A 124 -15.19 13.52 35.09
C ALA A 124 -13.75 14.01 34.96
N THR A 125 -12.81 13.09 34.82
CA THR A 125 -11.38 13.36 34.63
C THR A 125 -11.00 13.14 33.16
N THR A 126 -9.96 13.84 32.70
CA THR A 126 -9.44 13.63 31.35
C THR A 126 -8.59 12.38 31.32
N THR A 127 -8.89 11.44 30.41
CA THR A 127 -7.98 10.33 30.12
C THR A 127 -6.69 10.87 29.57
N LEU A 128 -5.60 10.68 30.30
CA LEU A 128 -4.28 10.82 29.71
C LEU A 128 -4.09 9.67 28.72
N PRO A 129 -3.74 9.92 27.46
CA PRO A 129 -3.35 8.85 26.57
C PRO A 129 -2.20 8.11 27.22
N VAL A 130 -2.45 6.86 27.65
CA VAL A 130 -1.39 6.03 28.22
C VAL A 130 -0.38 5.80 27.10
N PRO A 131 0.87 6.24 27.27
CA PRO A 131 1.87 6.00 26.24
C PRO A 131 2.02 4.50 26.06
N ILE A 132 1.70 4.02 24.90
CA ILE A 132 1.75 2.59 24.52
C ILE A 132 3.18 2.05 24.67
N ALA A 133 4.16 2.91 24.69
CA ALA A 133 5.56 2.63 24.99
C ALA A 133 5.80 1.92 26.34
N LEU A 134 4.88 1.97 27.29
CA LEU A 134 5.05 1.32 28.62
C LEU A 134 5.06 -0.21 28.57
N ASN A 135 4.60 -0.84 27.47
CA ASN A 135 4.51 -2.29 27.34
C ASN A 135 5.36 -2.86 26.19
N GLN A 136 6.24 -2.05 25.63
CA GLN A 136 7.21 -2.48 24.62
C GLN A 136 8.56 -2.71 25.29
N PRO A 137 9.34 -3.72 24.84
CA PRO A 137 10.74 -3.79 25.24
C PRO A 137 11.42 -2.43 24.99
N PRO A 138 12.34 -2.01 25.84
CA PRO A 138 13.02 -0.71 25.69
C PRO A 138 13.97 -0.64 24.50
N GLU A 139 13.80 -1.50 23.53
CA GLU A 139 14.53 -1.42 22.27
C GLU A 139 14.10 -0.18 21.49
N PRO A 140 15.06 0.60 20.99
CA PRO A 140 14.73 1.76 20.16
C PRO A 140 13.89 1.29 18.97
N LEU A 141 12.75 1.96 18.75
CA LEU A 141 11.94 1.78 17.56
C LEU A 141 12.86 1.95 16.34
N ARG A 142 13.15 0.86 15.68
CA ARG A 142 13.82 0.90 14.38
C ARG A 142 12.80 1.40 13.39
N LEU A 143 12.84 2.71 13.13
CA LEU A 143 12.04 3.32 12.10
C LEU A 143 12.57 2.86 10.74
N GLY A 144 11.76 2.17 10.02
CA GLY A 144 12.02 1.69 8.67
C GLY A 144 10.70 1.40 7.97
N PRO A 145 10.72 1.18 6.66
CA PRO A 145 9.52 0.86 5.89
C PRO A 145 8.89 -0.45 6.39
N SER A 146 7.58 -0.54 6.21
CA SER A 146 6.72 -1.62 6.68
C SER A 146 6.11 -2.36 5.48
N ASP A 147 4.85 -2.80 5.65
CA ASP A 147 4.15 -3.61 4.66
C ASP A 147 3.73 -2.83 3.40
N ASP A 148 3.40 -1.55 3.48
CA ASP A 148 3.04 -0.77 2.30
C ASP A 148 4.19 -0.71 1.28
N ALA A 149 5.42 -0.46 1.76
CA ALA A 149 6.60 -0.47 0.90
C ALA A 149 6.88 -1.86 0.31
N GLU A 150 6.67 -2.94 1.08
CA GLU A 150 6.86 -4.30 0.58
C GLU A 150 5.81 -4.73 -0.43
N TRP A 151 4.54 -4.33 -0.25
CA TRP A 151 3.50 -4.55 -1.25
C TRP A 151 3.71 -3.73 -2.52
N ALA A 152 4.26 -2.53 -2.42
CA ALA A 152 4.70 -1.76 -3.58
C ALA A 152 5.83 -2.49 -4.36
N VAL A 153 6.80 -3.08 -3.65
CA VAL A 153 7.88 -3.86 -4.28
C VAL A 153 7.39 -5.18 -4.88
N PHE A 154 6.37 -5.84 -4.28
CA PHE A 154 5.70 -6.98 -4.92
C PHE A 154 5.23 -6.65 -6.35
N THR A 155 4.67 -5.46 -6.54
CA THR A 155 4.26 -4.98 -7.86
C THR A 155 5.46 -4.65 -8.75
N ALA A 156 6.52 -4.06 -8.18
CA ALA A 156 7.75 -3.79 -8.92
C ALA A 156 8.38 -5.07 -9.50
N GLU A 157 8.37 -6.16 -8.74
CA GLU A 157 8.84 -7.47 -9.23
C GLU A 157 8.04 -7.96 -10.44
N ALA A 158 6.71 -7.77 -10.44
CA ALA A 158 5.87 -8.13 -11.59
C ALA A 158 6.20 -7.30 -12.83
N ILE A 159 6.52 -6.00 -12.65
CA ILE A 159 6.97 -5.12 -13.75
C ILE A 159 8.30 -5.61 -14.31
N LEU A 160 9.28 -5.89 -13.47
CA LEU A 160 10.59 -6.38 -13.89
C LEU A 160 10.51 -7.76 -14.57
N ALA A 161 9.62 -8.64 -14.09
CA ALA A 161 9.37 -9.93 -14.71
C ALA A 161 8.78 -9.79 -16.12
N ALA A 162 7.96 -8.77 -16.38
CA ALA A 162 7.38 -8.51 -17.69
C ALA A 162 8.44 -8.11 -18.74
N ASP A 163 9.54 -7.51 -18.30
CA ASP A 163 10.66 -7.13 -19.18
C ASP A 163 11.61 -8.29 -19.47
N SER A 164 11.39 -9.44 -18.84
CA SER A 164 12.18 -10.66 -19.09
C SER A 164 11.91 -11.22 -20.49
N GLY A 165 12.94 -11.78 -21.12
CA GLY A 165 12.86 -12.37 -22.47
C GLY A 165 11.83 -13.48 -22.63
N VAL A 166 11.34 -14.07 -21.53
CA VAL A 166 10.35 -15.16 -21.52
C VAL A 166 9.03 -14.74 -22.16
N PHE A 167 8.61 -13.50 -21.94
CA PHE A 167 7.37 -12.96 -22.47
C PHE A 167 7.54 -12.09 -23.71
N ALA A 168 8.73 -12.10 -24.33
CA ALA A 168 9.06 -11.23 -25.48
C ALA A 168 8.11 -11.35 -26.66
N ALA A 169 7.46 -12.51 -26.83
CA ALA A 169 6.47 -12.74 -27.90
C ALA A 169 5.13 -12.02 -27.66
N LEU A 170 4.85 -11.58 -26.43
CA LEU A 170 3.62 -10.86 -26.10
C LEU A 170 3.78 -9.35 -26.27
N PRO A 171 2.73 -8.61 -26.65
CA PRO A 171 2.73 -7.16 -26.59
C PRO A 171 3.01 -6.67 -25.16
N PRO A 172 3.66 -5.50 -24.97
CA PRO A 172 4.09 -5.01 -23.65
C PRO A 172 2.98 -4.99 -22.59
N ASP A 173 1.80 -4.48 -22.94
CA ASP A 173 0.63 -4.46 -22.05
C ASP A 173 0.17 -5.86 -21.63
N ARG A 174 0.19 -6.82 -22.53
CA ARG A 174 -0.15 -8.21 -22.22
C ARG A 174 0.91 -8.88 -21.35
N ARG A 175 2.20 -8.59 -21.59
CA ARG A 175 3.28 -9.12 -20.74
C ARG A 175 3.05 -8.72 -19.27
N LEU A 176 2.80 -7.45 -19.05
CA LEU A 176 2.62 -6.91 -17.71
C LEU A 176 1.39 -7.48 -17.00
N ARG A 177 0.24 -7.53 -17.68
CA ARG A 177 -0.97 -8.17 -17.13
C ARG A 177 -0.74 -9.66 -16.83
N THR A 178 0.01 -10.35 -17.68
CA THR A 178 0.37 -11.76 -17.45
C THR A 178 1.25 -11.93 -16.22
N THR A 179 2.27 -11.09 -16.03
CA THR A 179 3.15 -11.20 -14.87
C THR A 179 2.47 -10.80 -13.56
N VAL A 180 1.58 -9.83 -13.57
CA VAL A 180 0.72 -9.49 -12.42
C VAL A 180 -0.17 -10.70 -12.06
N ASP A 181 -0.83 -11.31 -13.05
CA ASP A 181 -1.67 -12.50 -12.81
C ASP A 181 -0.86 -13.66 -12.24
N LEU A 182 0.31 -13.93 -12.81
CA LEU A 182 1.22 -14.98 -12.31
C LEU A 182 1.69 -14.70 -10.89
N ALA A 183 2.05 -13.45 -10.56
CA ALA A 183 2.51 -13.08 -9.23
C ALA A 183 1.42 -13.32 -8.17
N TRP A 184 0.19 -12.89 -8.43
CA TRP A 184 -0.94 -13.12 -7.53
C TRP A 184 -1.27 -14.61 -7.36
N ASN A 185 -1.35 -15.37 -8.45
CA ASN A 185 -1.64 -16.81 -8.39
C ASN A 185 -0.51 -17.60 -7.71
N ALA A 186 0.75 -17.24 -7.95
CA ALA A 186 1.89 -17.87 -7.28
C ALA A 186 1.85 -17.62 -5.76
N LEU A 187 1.57 -16.38 -5.34
CA LEU A 187 1.46 -16.05 -3.92
C LEU A 187 0.27 -16.78 -3.26
N ALA A 188 -0.89 -16.81 -3.91
CA ALA A 188 -2.05 -17.55 -3.42
C ALA A 188 -1.75 -19.04 -3.26
N GLY A 189 -1.06 -19.65 -4.23
CA GLY A 189 -0.62 -21.05 -4.15
C GLY A 189 0.38 -21.30 -3.01
N GLN A 190 1.33 -20.39 -2.78
CA GLN A 190 2.27 -20.48 -1.65
C GLN A 190 1.55 -20.42 -0.31
N VAL A 191 0.60 -19.48 -0.15
CA VAL A 191 -0.19 -19.34 1.08
C VAL A 191 -1.05 -20.59 1.33
N ALA A 192 -1.72 -21.10 0.31
CA ALA A 192 -2.53 -22.32 0.41
C ALA A 192 -1.68 -23.54 0.79
N ALA A 193 -0.55 -23.77 0.11
CA ALA A 193 0.35 -24.87 0.39
C ALA A 193 0.99 -24.77 1.79
N ALA A 194 1.16 -23.55 2.29
CA ALA A 194 1.65 -23.33 3.64
C ALA A 194 0.58 -23.68 4.69
N ALA A 195 -0.67 -23.28 4.47
CA ALA A 195 -1.80 -23.62 5.34
C ALA A 195 -2.05 -25.13 5.43
N GLU A 196 -1.89 -25.86 4.32
CA GLU A 196 -1.98 -27.33 4.32
C GLU A 196 -0.91 -28.02 5.17
N ARG A 197 0.31 -27.45 5.20
CA ARG A 197 1.44 -28.01 5.99
C ARG A 197 1.33 -27.75 7.47
N ALA A 198 0.68 -26.68 7.88
CA ALA A 198 0.55 -26.26 9.28
C ALA A 198 -0.85 -25.69 9.55
N PRO A 199 -1.91 -26.54 9.52
CA PRO A 199 -3.29 -26.08 9.66
C PRO A 199 -3.62 -25.49 11.04
N GLU A 200 -2.83 -25.82 12.06
CA GLU A 200 -3.06 -25.36 13.44
C GLU A 200 -2.40 -24.02 13.77
N VAL A 201 -1.60 -23.47 12.86
CA VAL A 201 -0.80 -22.27 13.13
C VAL A 201 -1.09 -21.20 12.07
N GLU A 202 -2.27 -20.63 12.17
CA GLU A 202 -2.83 -19.67 11.23
C GLU A 202 -1.92 -18.44 10.94
N SER A 203 -0.99 -18.13 11.84
CA SER A 203 -0.08 -17.00 11.71
C SER A 203 1.40 -17.34 11.53
N ALA A 204 1.81 -18.61 11.71
CA ALA A 204 3.23 -18.96 11.76
C ALA A 204 3.80 -19.39 10.41
N VAL A 205 2.98 -19.65 9.42
CA VAL A 205 3.43 -20.27 8.18
C VAL A 205 3.96 -19.25 7.17
N LEU A 206 3.38 -18.06 7.15
CA LEU A 206 3.92 -16.88 6.50
C LEU A 206 3.58 -15.68 7.39
N PRO A 207 4.54 -14.92 7.88
CA PRO A 207 4.29 -13.67 8.58
C PRO A 207 3.77 -12.64 7.56
N LEU A 208 2.68 -12.97 6.87
CA LEU A 208 2.05 -12.13 5.86
C LEU A 208 1.37 -10.96 6.56
N ARG A 209 2.06 -9.85 6.69
CA ARG A 209 1.45 -8.59 7.03
C ARG A 209 0.74 -8.08 5.79
N ALA A 210 -0.57 -8.13 5.83
CA ALA A 210 -1.42 -7.70 4.73
C ALA A 210 -2.75 -7.19 5.28
N ARG A 211 -3.35 -6.26 4.56
CA ARG A 211 -4.74 -5.86 4.77
C ARG A 211 -5.67 -7.06 4.70
N ILE A 212 -6.81 -6.97 5.35
CA ILE A 212 -7.83 -8.03 5.29
C ILE A 212 -8.26 -8.28 3.84
N SER A 213 -8.38 -7.24 3.03
CA SER A 213 -8.68 -7.36 1.60
C SER A 213 -7.68 -8.25 0.84
N VAL A 214 -6.40 -8.07 1.09
CA VAL A 214 -5.35 -8.87 0.45
C VAL A 214 -5.44 -10.33 0.87
N ARG A 215 -5.65 -10.60 2.17
CA ARG A 215 -5.81 -11.96 2.68
C ARG A 215 -7.04 -12.65 2.11
N ALA A 216 -8.18 -11.93 2.07
CA ALA A 216 -9.42 -12.46 1.50
C ALA A 216 -9.27 -12.71 0.00
N GLY A 217 -8.66 -11.78 -0.75
CA GLY A 217 -8.40 -11.94 -2.17
C GLY A 217 -7.51 -13.15 -2.48
N LEU A 218 -6.44 -13.38 -1.70
CA LEU A 218 -5.59 -14.57 -1.81
C LEU A 218 -6.37 -15.86 -1.49
N GLY A 219 -7.22 -15.84 -0.46
CA GLY A 219 -8.11 -16.96 -0.13
C GLY A 219 -9.08 -17.26 -1.28
N ASN A 220 -9.70 -16.23 -1.84
CA ASN A 220 -10.60 -16.34 -2.99
C ASN A 220 -9.89 -16.92 -4.22
N LEU A 221 -8.67 -16.47 -4.52
CA LEU A 221 -7.84 -17.06 -5.59
C LEU A 221 -7.55 -18.54 -5.34
N ALA A 222 -7.18 -18.89 -4.11
CA ALA A 222 -6.88 -20.28 -3.72
C ALA A 222 -8.10 -21.21 -3.88
N THR A 223 -9.33 -20.70 -3.69
CA THR A 223 -10.57 -21.44 -3.93
C THR A 223 -10.99 -21.50 -5.40
N GLY A 224 -10.25 -20.86 -6.29
CA GLY A 224 -10.49 -20.88 -7.74
C GLY A 224 -11.28 -19.69 -8.27
N LEU A 225 -11.67 -18.73 -7.43
CA LEU A 225 -12.23 -17.45 -7.92
C LEU A 225 -11.20 -16.69 -8.75
N ARG A 226 -11.68 -15.84 -9.64
CA ARG A 226 -10.85 -14.98 -10.49
C ARG A 226 -11.35 -13.53 -10.43
N PRO A 227 -10.47 -12.54 -10.68
CA PRO A 227 -10.91 -11.15 -10.81
C PRO A 227 -12.01 -11.00 -11.89
N PRO A 228 -13.03 -10.15 -11.66
CA PRO A 228 -13.19 -9.26 -10.53
C PRO A 228 -13.84 -9.89 -9.27
N ALA A 229 -14.31 -11.15 -9.34
CA ALA A 229 -15.02 -11.78 -8.23
C ALA A 229 -14.16 -11.88 -6.95
N THR A 230 -12.83 -12.02 -7.07
CA THR A 230 -11.93 -12.06 -5.93
C THR A 230 -11.94 -10.79 -5.09
N GLY A 231 -12.07 -9.64 -5.74
CA GLY A 231 -12.21 -8.34 -5.08
C GLY A 231 -13.64 -8.03 -4.68
N HIS A 232 -14.63 -8.48 -5.47
CA HIS A 232 -16.04 -8.25 -5.19
C HIS A 232 -16.54 -9.04 -3.97
N ASP A 233 -16.20 -10.33 -3.89
CA ASP A 233 -16.55 -11.19 -2.77
C ASP A 233 -15.53 -11.05 -1.62
N ASN A 234 -15.28 -9.82 -1.22
CA ASN A 234 -14.24 -9.46 -0.26
C ASN A 234 -14.81 -8.50 0.80
N PRO A 235 -14.76 -8.85 2.10
CA PRO A 235 -15.39 -8.04 3.15
C PRO A 235 -14.75 -6.65 3.32
N HIS A 236 -13.51 -6.46 2.85
CA HIS A 236 -12.77 -5.21 2.92
C HIS A 236 -12.40 -4.66 1.54
N PHE A 237 -13.26 -4.88 0.54
CA PHE A 237 -13.08 -4.44 -0.84
C PHE A 237 -12.79 -2.94 -1.00
N PHE A 238 -13.14 -2.13 -0.03
CA PHE A 238 -13.06 -0.67 -0.01
C PHE A 238 -11.73 -0.11 0.51
N ASP A 239 -10.84 -0.98 1.02
CA ASP A 239 -9.58 -0.52 1.63
C ASP A 239 -8.54 -0.04 0.61
N ASP A 240 -7.46 0.54 1.12
CA ASP A 240 -6.43 1.24 0.36
C ASP A 240 -5.25 0.36 -0.10
N ALA A 241 -5.29 -0.96 0.13
CA ALA A 241 -4.16 -1.84 -0.17
C ALA A 241 -3.71 -1.81 -1.64
N ALA A 242 -4.65 -1.62 -2.58
CA ALA A 242 -4.29 -1.48 -3.99
C ALA A 242 -3.68 -0.11 -4.31
N CYS A 243 -3.94 0.93 -3.51
CA CYS A 243 -3.46 2.28 -3.81
C CYS A 243 -1.93 2.36 -3.74
N VAL A 244 -1.30 1.72 -2.76
CA VAL A 244 0.17 1.70 -2.64
C VAL A 244 0.83 0.93 -3.79
N ARG A 245 0.22 -0.17 -4.23
CA ARG A 245 0.68 -0.94 -5.39
C ARG A 245 0.53 -0.15 -6.69
N ALA A 246 -0.59 0.55 -6.83
CA ALA A 246 -0.93 1.38 -7.97
C ALA A 246 0.09 2.51 -8.21
N ALA A 247 0.67 3.06 -7.15
CA ALA A 247 1.73 4.06 -7.26
C ALA A 247 2.93 3.54 -8.07
N VAL A 248 3.31 2.28 -7.90
CA VAL A 248 4.44 1.68 -8.62
C VAL A 248 4.04 1.27 -10.04
N LEU A 249 2.79 0.85 -10.29
CA LEU A 249 2.31 0.56 -11.64
C LEU A 249 2.39 1.77 -12.58
N ALA A 250 2.30 2.97 -12.03
CA ALA A 250 2.44 4.21 -12.80
C ALA A 250 3.79 4.36 -13.51
N VAL A 251 4.85 3.68 -13.06
CA VAL A 251 6.21 3.78 -13.61
C VAL A 251 6.28 3.36 -15.09
N VAL A 252 5.40 2.46 -15.53
CA VAL A 252 5.37 1.98 -16.92
C VAL A 252 4.54 2.85 -17.87
N HIS A 253 3.83 3.85 -17.32
CA HIS A 253 3.00 4.79 -18.07
C HIS A 253 3.28 6.27 -17.70
N PRO A 254 4.55 6.71 -17.66
CA PRO A 254 4.89 8.07 -17.25
C PRO A 254 4.28 9.10 -18.22
N GLY A 255 3.48 10.02 -17.68
CA GLY A 255 2.77 11.02 -18.47
C GLY A 255 1.48 10.52 -19.15
N ASP A 256 1.07 9.29 -18.92
CA ASP A 256 -0.23 8.76 -19.35
C ASP A 256 -1.07 8.31 -18.14
N PRO A 257 -1.74 9.25 -17.44
CA PRO A 257 -2.56 8.97 -16.27
C PRO A 257 -3.65 7.92 -16.52
N ARG A 258 -4.24 7.94 -17.73
CA ARG A 258 -5.34 7.02 -18.06
C ARG A 258 -4.85 5.59 -18.21
N ALA A 259 -3.76 5.37 -18.92
CA ALA A 259 -3.20 4.03 -19.08
C ALA A 259 -2.72 3.47 -17.73
N ALA A 260 -2.12 4.30 -16.88
CA ALA A 260 -1.75 3.93 -15.52
C ALA A 260 -2.97 3.54 -14.67
N ALA A 261 -4.06 4.30 -14.75
CA ALA A 261 -5.31 4.00 -14.05
C ALA A 261 -5.94 2.67 -14.52
N GLU A 262 -5.95 2.40 -15.82
CA GLU A 262 -6.47 1.14 -16.39
C GLU A 262 -5.65 -0.08 -15.94
N LEU A 263 -4.33 0.06 -15.82
CA LEU A 263 -3.46 -0.99 -15.30
C LEU A 263 -3.64 -1.19 -13.79
N ALA A 264 -3.76 -0.08 -13.04
CA ALA A 264 -4.02 -0.13 -11.60
C ALA A 264 -5.38 -0.79 -11.29
N GLU A 265 -6.41 -0.54 -12.09
CA GLU A 265 -7.69 -1.24 -11.98
C GLU A 265 -7.51 -2.74 -12.15
N PHE A 266 -6.72 -3.17 -13.15
CA PHE A 266 -6.47 -4.58 -13.38
C PHE A 266 -5.86 -5.27 -12.16
N ASP A 267 -4.84 -4.68 -11.53
CA ASP A 267 -4.24 -5.21 -10.29
C ASP A 267 -5.21 -5.13 -9.11
N ALA A 268 -5.88 -3.99 -8.94
CA ALA A 268 -6.76 -3.77 -7.79
C ALA A 268 -7.88 -4.81 -7.70
N ARG A 269 -8.42 -5.26 -8.82
CA ARG A 269 -9.53 -6.23 -8.85
C ARG A 269 -9.18 -7.62 -8.32
N TYR A 270 -7.93 -7.89 -8.01
CA TYR A 270 -7.55 -9.10 -7.26
C TYR A 270 -8.01 -9.05 -5.81
N THR A 271 -8.09 -7.87 -5.23
CA THR A 271 -8.30 -7.67 -3.79
C THR A 271 -9.35 -6.62 -3.44
N GLN A 272 -9.68 -5.68 -4.33
CA GLN A 272 -10.63 -4.59 -4.09
C GLN A 272 -11.75 -4.53 -5.13
N ASP A 273 -12.79 -3.76 -4.75
CA ASP A 273 -13.85 -3.28 -5.62
C ASP A 273 -14.27 -1.85 -5.18
N GLY A 274 -15.21 -1.23 -5.88
CA GLY A 274 -15.75 0.09 -5.52
C GLY A 274 -14.66 1.14 -5.28
N ASP A 275 -14.72 1.78 -4.11
CA ASP A 275 -13.81 2.88 -3.76
C ASP A 275 -12.35 2.44 -3.63
N GLY A 276 -12.07 1.16 -3.31
CA GLY A 276 -10.71 0.62 -3.33
C GLY A 276 -10.10 0.62 -4.74
N VAL A 277 -10.88 0.24 -5.75
CA VAL A 277 -10.48 0.32 -7.16
C VAL A 277 -10.35 1.76 -7.63
N HIS A 278 -11.31 2.62 -7.28
CA HIS A 278 -11.25 4.04 -7.64
C HIS A 278 -10.02 4.74 -7.03
N GLY A 279 -9.69 4.41 -5.78
CA GLY A 279 -8.48 4.92 -5.12
C GLY A 279 -7.18 4.49 -5.81
N ALA A 280 -7.10 3.23 -6.23
CA ALA A 280 -5.95 2.71 -6.98
C ALA A 280 -5.80 3.43 -8.33
N ARG A 281 -6.91 3.60 -9.08
CA ARG A 281 -6.94 4.35 -10.35
C ARG A 281 -6.43 5.77 -10.16
N ALA A 282 -6.97 6.49 -9.17
CA ALA A 282 -6.61 7.87 -8.88
C ALA A 282 -5.13 8.02 -8.47
N THR A 283 -4.65 7.12 -7.63
CA THR A 283 -3.24 7.13 -7.20
C THR A 283 -2.30 6.90 -8.38
N ALA A 284 -2.58 5.90 -9.23
CA ALA A 284 -1.78 5.65 -10.42
C ALA A 284 -1.79 6.82 -11.40
N ALA A 285 -2.95 7.45 -11.59
CA ALA A 285 -3.08 8.62 -12.47
C ALA A 285 -2.26 9.81 -11.97
N ALA A 286 -2.33 10.12 -10.66
CA ALA A 286 -1.54 11.20 -10.08
C ALA A 286 -0.03 10.96 -10.21
N VAL A 287 0.42 9.75 -9.87
CA VAL A 287 1.84 9.39 -9.93
C VAL A 287 2.34 9.36 -11.39
N ALA A 288 1.55 8.82 -12.32
CA ALA A 288 1.91 8.83 -13.75
C ALA A 288 2.07 10.25 -14.30
N ALA A 289 1.17 11.16 -13.94
CA ALA A 289 1.29 12.58 -14.28
C ALA A 289 2.58 13.18 -13.71
N ALA A 290 2.86 12.95 -12.42
CA ALA A 290 4.07 13.40 -11.75
C ALA A 290 5.36 12.87 -12.43
N LEU A 291 5.41 11.58 -12.73
CA LEU A 291 6.53 10.94 -13.45
C LEU A 291 6.68 11.48 -14.87
N GLY A 292 5.62 12.02 -15.46
CA GLY A 292 5.62 12.73 -16.75
C GLY A 292 6.10 14.17 -16.66
N GLY A 293 6.35 14.69 -15.46
CA GLY A 293 6.81 16.05 -15.22
C GLY A 293 5.68 17.07 -14.99
N ALA A 294 4.48 16.60 -14.62
CA ALA A 294 3.37 17.48 -14.24
C ALA A 294 3.66 18.19 -12.91
N THR A 295 3.01 19.34 -12.72
CA THR A 295 2.95 20.00 -11.42
C THR A 295 2.08 19.23 -10.44
N VAL A 296 2.14 19.57 -9.14
CA VAL A 296 1.27 18.93 -8.12
C VAL A 296 -0.21 19.14 -8.45
N ASP A 297 -0.61 20.32 -8.91
CA ASP A 297 -2.00 20.61 -9.26
C ASP A 297 -2.46 19.77 -10.46
N GLU A 298 -1.65 19.64 -11.51
CA GLU A 298 -1.95 18.79 -12.66
C GLU A 298 -2.03 17.30 -12.28
N ALA A 299 -1.16 16.84 -11.40
CA ALA A 299 -1.17 15.47 -10.90
C ALA A 299 -2.44 15.17 -10.07
N VAL A 300 -2.83 16.12 -9.21
CA VAL A 300 -4.06 16.02 -8.42
C VAL A 300 -5.30 16.07 -9.31
N GLU A 301 -5.34 16.92 -10.34
CA GLU A 301 -6.46 16.93 -11.30
C GLU A 301 -6.54 15.63 -12.09
N ALA A 302 -5.41 15.02 -12.45
CA ALA A 302 -5.39 13.69 -13.06
C ALA A 302 -6.01 12.62 -12.15
N ALA A 303 -5.72 12.66 -10.84
CA ALA A 303 -6.37 11.78 -9.86
C ALA A 303 -7.88 12.02 -9.78
N LEU A 304 -8.31 13.28 -9.66
CA LEU A 304 -9.72 13.66 -9.55
C LEU A 304 -10.54 13.26 -10.79
N ALA A 305 -9.92 13.22 -11.97
CA ALA A 305 -10.55 12.79 -13.20
C ALA A 305 -10.93 11.29 -13.19
N GLU A 306 -10.20 10.46 -12.44
CA GLU A 306 -10.46 9.02 -12.29
C GLU A 306 -11.48 8.71 -11.18
N LEU A 307 -11.88 9.68 -10.36
CA LEU A 307 -12.80 9.52 -9.26
C LEU A 307 -14.23 9.93 -9.65
N PRO A 308 -15.20 9.00 -9.72
CA PRO A 308 -16.58 9.35 -10.01
C PRO A 308 -17.15 10.29 -8.93
N PRO A 309 -17.78 11.42 -9.29
CA PRO A 309 -18.19 12.44 -8.33
C PRO A 309 -19.30 12.01 -7.36
N VAL A 310 -20.02 10.93 -7.72
CA VAL A 310 -21.12 10.40 -6.91
C VAL A 310 -20.68 9.38 -5.86
N THR A 311 -19.45 8.89 -5.94
CA THR A 311 -18.88 7.96 -4.96
C THR A 311 -18.40 8.69 -3.71
N GLU A 312 -18.20 7.96 -2.64
CA GLU A 312 -17.69 8.53 -1.38
C GLU A 312 -16.29 9.10 -1.58
N ILE A 313 -15.37 8.31 -2.14
CA ILE A 313 -14.01 8.76 -2.42
C ILE A 313 -13.99 9.99 -3.34
N GLY A 314 -14.87 10.04 -4.34
CA GLY A 314 -14.95 11.16 -5.28
C GLY A 314 -15.41 12.46 -4.62
N ARG A 315 -16.36 12.39 -3.68
CA ARG A 315 -16.81 13.57 -2.90
C ARG A 315 -15.73 14.01 -1.92
N ASN A 316 -15.17 13.07 -1.15
CA ASN A 316 -14.13 13.34 -0.16
C ASN A 316 -12.89 13.95 -0.79
N ALA A 317 -12.42 13.42 -1.93
CA ALA A 317 -11.24 13.94 -2.61
C ALA A 317 -11.43 15.38 -3.09
N ARG A 318 -12.56 15.69 -3.72
CA ARG A 318 -12.84 17.07 -4.16
C ARG A 318 -12.97 18.03 -3.00
N HIS A 319 -13.63 17.61 -1.92
CA HIS A 319 -13.76 18.43 -0.71
C HIS A 319 -12.39 18.65 -0.05
N ALA A 320 -11.60 17.59 0.15
CA ALA A 320 -10.28 17.67 0.76
C ALA A 320 -9.31 18.57 -0.04
N VAL A 321 -9.29 18.44 -1.37
CA VAL A 321 -8.48 19.29 -2.25
C VAL A 321 -8.97 20.74 -2.22
N GLN A 322 -10.28 20.98 -2.12
CA GLN A 322 -10.80 22.34 -1.95
C GLN A 322 -10.34 22.98 -0.63
N LEU A 323 -10.36 22.23 0.47
CA LEU A 323 -9.81 22.67 1.76
C LEU A 323 -8.31 22.98 1.66
N ALA A 324 -7.56 22.08 0.98
CA ALA A 324 -6.13 22.23 0.80
C ALA A 324 -5.73 23.50 0.03
N ARG A 325 -6.50 23.86 -1.00
CA ARG A 325 -6.27 25.09 -1.78
C ARG A 325 -6.53 26.38 -0.99
N ALA A 326 -7.30 26.29 0.08
CA ALA A 326 -7.60 27.41 0.97
C ALA A 326 -6.66 27.50 2.19
N ALA A 327 -5.89 26.46 2.47
CA ALA A 327 -5.00 26.38 3.61
C ALA A 327 -3.63 27.03 3.30
N ASP A 328 -3.03 27.69 4.28
CA ASP A 328 -1.71 28.31 4.15
C ASP A 328 -0.57 27.28 4.24
N SER A 329 -0.81 26.13 4.87
CA SER A 329 0.17 25.05 5.03
C SER A 329 -0.49 23.67 5.19
N ALA A 330 0.31 22.62 4.97
CA ALA A 330 -0.15 21.23 5.18
C ALA A 330 -0.53 20.95 6.64
N PHE A 331 0.16 21.55 7.61
CA PHE A 331 -0.14 21.36 9.04
C PHE A 331 -1.42 22.07 9.50
N GLU A 332 -1.74 23.22 8.92
CA GLU A 332 -3.01 23.93 9.18
C GLU A 332 -4.20 23.11 8.67
N LEU A 333 -4.01 22.36 7.58
CA LEU A 333 -5.04 21.51 7.01
C LEU A 333 -5.38 20.28 7.86
N VAL A 334 -4.43 19.77 8.69
CA VAL A 334 -4.59 18.54 9.48
C VAL A 334 -5.89 18.50 10.29
N PRO A 335 -6.23 19.49 11.15
CA PRO A 335 -7.45 19.46 11.94
C PRO A 335 -8.73 19.50 11.08
N LEU A 336 -8.68 20.12 9.90
CA LEU A 336 -9.82 20.17 8.99
C LEU A 336 -10.05 18.80 8.35
N LEU A 337 -8.99 18.11 7.92
CA LEU A 337 -9.09 16.74 7.38
C LEU A 337 -9.54 15.74 8.45
N GLU A 338 -8.99 15.85 9.68
CA GLU A 338 -9.38 14.99 10.80
C GLU A 338 -10.89 15.10 11.08
N HIS A 339 -11.45 16.31 10.96
CA HIS A 339 -12.87 16.54 11.29
C HIS A 339 -13.82 16.29 10.11
N GLN A 340 -13.39 16.52 8.86
CA GLN A 340 -14.30 16.54 7.71
C GLN A 340 -14.15 15.37 6.75
N ILE A 341 -13.02 14.66 6.81
CA ILE A 341 -12.70 13.56 5.90
C ILE A 341 -12.56 12.23 6.64
N VAL A 342 -11.92 12.24 7.83
CA VAL A 342 -11.64 11.00 8.56
C VAL A 342 -12.89 10.52 9.29
N ASP A 343 -13.31 9.28 9.02
CA ASP A 343 -14.41 8.64 9.73
C ASP A 343 -13.94 8.00 11.04
N HIS A 344 -14.46 8.49 12.15
CA HIS A 344 -14.12 8.01 13.48
C HIS A 344 -14.99 6.84 13.97
N VAL A 345 -16.04 6.50 13.25
CA VAL A 345 -17.07 5.55 13.69
C VAL A 345 -16.96 4.20 12.97
N TYR A 346 -17.01 4.21 11.65
CA TYR A 346 -17.16 3.00 10.85
C TYR A 346 -15.87 2.55 10.16
N SER A 347 -15.01 3.50 9.81
CA SER A 347 -13.73 3.20 9.16
C SER A 347 -12.71 2.70 10.19
N TYR A 348 -11.93 1.73 9.78
CA TYR A 348 -10.75 1.28 10.51
C TYR A 348 -9.48 2.12 10.21
N GLY A 349 -9.66 3.23 9.49
CA GLY A 349 -8.57 4.10 9.06
C GLY A 349 -7.77 3.56 7.87
N ILE A 350 -8.39 2.66 7.12
CA ILE A 350 -7.81 1.99 5.95
C ILE A 350 -8.66 2.18 4.68
N ALA A 351 -9.77 2.92 4.78
CA ALA A 351 -10.65 3.13 3.63
C ALA A 351 -9.97 4.02 2.58
N ALA A 352 -9.96 3.58 1.32
CA ALA A 352 -9.43 4.37 0.22
C ALA A 352 -10.15 5.73 0.10
N ALA A 353 -11.44 5.78 0.50
CA ALA A 353 -12.24 7.01 0.54
C ALA A 353 -11.77 8.05 1.58
N GLU A 354 -10.84 7.69 2.45
CA GLU A 354 -10.21 8.60 3.41
C GLU A 354 -8.72 8.81 3.09
N THR A 355 -7.96 7.73 2.92
CA THR A 355 -6.50 7.78 2.78
C THR A 355 -6.04 8.48 1.50
N VAL A 356 -6.71 8.21 0.37
CA VAL A 356 -6.40 8.87 -0.91
C VAL A 356 -6.76 10.36 -0.91
N PRO A 357 -7.96 10.79 -0.49
CA PRO A 357 -8.29 12.21 -0.33
C PRO A 357 -7.32 12.96 0.57
N VAL A 358 -6.94 12.38 1.70
CA VAL A 358 -5.95 12.96 2.64
C VAL A 358 -4.58 13.13 1.97
N ALA A 359 -4.09 12.11 1.27
CA ALA A 359 -2.80 12.18 0.59
C ALA A 359 -2.78 13.25 -0.51
N LEU A 360 -3.83 13.34 -1.34
CA LEU A 360 -3.95 14.35 -2.40
C LEU A 360 -4.03 15.77 -1.81
N ALA A 361 -4.83 15.96 -0.77
CA ALA A 361 -4.99 17.26 -0.12
C ALA A 361 -3.67 17.73 0.53
N LEU A 362 -2.96 16.85 1.24
CA LEU A 362 -1.71 17.21 1.89
C LEU A 362 -0.59 17.45 0.87
N ALA A 363 -0.54 16.68 -0.23
CA ALA A 363 0.38 16.98 -1.32
C ALA A 363 0.10 18.37 -1.95
N THR A 364 -1.18 18.74 -2.11
CA THR A 364 -1.60 20.06 -2.61
C THR A 364 -1.19 21.17 -1.64
N ALA A 365 -1.56 21.09 -0.36
CA ALA A 365 -1.25 22.12 0.65
C ALA A 365 0.25 22.25 0.91
N ALA A 366 1.00 21.15 0.78
CA ALA A 366 2.46 21.14 0.84
C ALA A 366 3.12 21.61 -0.48
N ARG A 367 2.36 21.94 -1.53
CA ARG A 367 2.88 22.35 -2.84
C ARG A 367 3.87 21.35 -3.44
N GLY A 368 3.63 20.06 -3.21
CA GLY A 368 4.48 18.96 -3.66
C GLY A 368 5.71 18.69 -2.78
N GLU A 369 5.89 19.42 -1.67
CA GLU A 369 7.03 19.25 -0.78
C GLU A 369 6.84 18.04 0.15
N MET A 370 7.64 16.99 -0.03
CA MET A 370 7.57 15.75 0.76
C MET A 370 7.77 16.00 2.25
N THR A 371 8.71 16.89 2.60
CA THR A 371 9.07 17.21 4.00
C THR A 371 7.96 17.93 4.77
N ALA A 372 6.95 18.42 4.08
CA ALA A 372 5.74 18.98 4.68
C ALA A 372 4.57 17.98 4.61
N ALA A 373 4.36 17.33 3.45
CA ALA A 373 3.22 16.45 3.23
C ALA A 373 3.25 15.19 4.12
N VAL A 374 4.39 14.49 4.17
CA VAL A 374 4.53 13.23 4.91
C VAL A 374 4.34 13.41 6.41
N PRO A 375 5.03 14.36 7.10
CA PRO A 375 4.80 14.56 8.53
C PRO A 375 3.39 15.02 8.86
N ALA A 376 2.77 15.86 8.03
CA ALA A 376 1.39 16.30 8.22
C ALA A 376 0.41 15.10 8.11
N ALA A 377 0.62 14.20 7.14
CA ALA A 377 -0.18 12.98 7.01
C ALA A 377 -0.01 12.04 8.21
N ALA A 378 1.20 11.91 8.76
CA ALA A 378 1.47 11.11 9.95
C ALA A 378 0.77 11.66 11.21
N CYS A 379 0.44 12.97 11.27
CA CYS A 379 -0.34 13.54 12.35
C CYS A 379 -1.81 13.05 12.37
N LEU A 380 -2.35 12.64 11.23
CA LEU A 380 -3.69 12.05 11.11
C LEU A 380 -3.65 10.57 11.49
N SER A 381 -3.37 10.29 12.75
CA SER A 381 -3.04 8.98 13.28
C SER A 381 -4.04 7.86 12.90
N ARG A 382 -5.29 8.19 12.56
CA ARG A 382 -6.29 7.19 12.15
C ARG A 382 -6.02 6.65 10.74
N VAL A 383 -5.59 7.49 9.82
CA VAL A 383 -5.27 7.11 8.44
C VAL A 383 -3.76 7.03 8.20
N ALA A 384 -2.97 7.10 9.27
CA ALA A 384 -1.51 7.13 9.19
C ALA A 384 -0.88 5.83 8.70
N ASP A 385 -1.63 4.75 8.60
CA ASP A 385 -1.09 3.49 8.09
C ASP A 385 -0.65 3.61 6.61
N SER A 386 -1.44 4.26 5.75
CA SER A 386 -1.11 4.42 4.33
C SER A 386 -1.13 5.85 3.80
N ALA A 387 -1.89 6.78 4.41
CA ALA A 387 -1.96 8.13 3.87
C ALA A 387 -0.58 8.83 3.75
N PRO A 388 0.36 8.68 4.71
CA PRO A 388 1.71 9.20 4.57
C PRO A 388 2.51 8.52 3.45
N ALA A 389 2.32 7.20 3.24
CA ALA A 389 2.97 6.46 2.16
C ALA A 389 2.50 6.96 0.79
N LEU A 390 1.19 7.17 0.62
CA LEU A 390 0.60 7.71 -0.60
C LEU A 390 1.04 9.16 -0.86
N ALA A 391 1.04 10.00 0.17
CA ALA A 391 1.53 11.37 0.07
C ALA A 391 3.02 11.41 -0.29
N GLY A 392 3.82 10.54 0.34
CA GLY A 392 5.25 10.38 0.06
C GLY A 392 5.51 9.87 -1.36
N ALA A 393 4.72 8.91 -1.84
CA ALA A 393 4.81 8.40 -3.21
C ALA A 393 4.60 9.53 -4.25
N LEU A 394 3.52 10.31 -4.09
CA LEU A 394 3.20 11.40 -5.02
C LEU A 394 4.25 12.53 -4.96
N THR A 395 4.55 13.02 -3.75
CA THR A 395 5.52 14.12 -3.59
C THR A 395 6.94 13.69 -3.93
N GLY A 396 7.28 12.42 -3.70
CA GLY A 396 8.55 11.83 -4.13
C GLY A 396 8.68 11.72 -5.64
N ALA A 397 7.62 11.33 -6.34
CA ALA A 397 7.60 11.31 -7.80
C ALA A 397 7.74 12.73 -8.41
N LEU A 398 7.15 13.75 -7.76
CA LEU A 398 7.25 15.15 -8.16
C LEU A 398 8.67 15.73 -7.93
N GLY A 399 9.23 15.50 -6.74
CA GLY A 399 10.50 16.10 -6.33
C GLY A 399 11.76 15.32 -6.74
N GLY A 400 11.59 14.04 -7.07
CA GLY A 400 12.69 13.12 -7.35
C GLY A 400 13.47 12.67 -6.11
N GLY A 401 14.40 11.74 -6.29
CA GLY A 401 15.22 11.16 -5.21
C GLY A 401 16.08 12.17 -4.48
N ARG A 402 16.46 13.27 -5.13
CA ARG A 402 17.24 14.35 -4.51
C ARG A 402 16.43 15.18 -3.50
N SER A 403 15.12 15.20 -3.59
CA SER A 403 14.24 15.88 -2.63
C SER A 403 14.10 15.11 -1.31
N VAL A 404 14.46 13.83 -1.30
CA VAL A 404 14.38 12.98 -0.10
C VAL A 404 15.50 13.34 0.87
N PRO A 405 15.21 13.74 2.12
CA PRO A 405 16.23 14.00 3.13
C PRO A 405 17.20 12.82 3.30
N ALA A 406 18.49 13.10 3.47
CA ALA A 406 19.51 12.06 3.56
C ALA A 406 19.24 11.05 4.69
N SER A 407 18.76 11.53 5.85
CA SER A 407 18.39 10.67 6.98
C SER A 407 17.20 9.76 6.68
N TRP A 408 16.22 10.24 5.90
CA TRP A 408 15.08 9.41 5.48
C TRP A 408 15.51 8.37 4.47
N ARG A 409 16.34 8.77 3.50
CA ARG A 409 16.94 7.84 2.53
C ARG A 409 17.70 6.72 3.22
N GLU A 410 18.54 7.05 4.20
CA GLU A 410 19.32 6.05 4.93
C GLU A 410 18.42 5.09 5.73
N ALA A 411 17.42 5.62 6.44
CA ALA A 411 16.52 4.83 7.28
C ALA A 411 15.56 3.94 6.47
N CYS A 412 15.14 4.41 5.27
CA CYS A 412 14.08 3.77 4.48
C CYS A 412 14.56 3.05 3.23
N ARG A 413 15.88 3.04 2.96
CA ARG A 413 16.46 2.46 1.75
C ARG A 413 16.25 0.95 1.63
N THR A 414 16.25 0.23 2.76
CA THR A 414 16.29 -1.24 2.77
C THR A 414 15.04 -1.81 3.43
N LEU A 415 14.41 -2.78 2.78
CA LEU A 415 13.23 -3.47 3.30
C LEU A 415 13.59 -4.50 4.36
N ALA A 416 12.69 -4.67 5.33
CA ALA A 416 12.86 -5.59 6.45
C ALA A 416 12.32 -7.01 6.18
N GLY A 417 11.46 -7.21 5.18
CA GLY A 417 10.77 -8.49 4.92
C GLY A 417 9.66 -8.79 5.92
N CYS A 418 8.98 -7.75 6.42
CA CYS A 418 7.98 -7.91 7.46
C CYS A 418 6.62 -8.43 6.94
N ALA A 419 6.29 -8.16 5.69
CA ALA A 419 5.11 -8.67 5.01
C ALA A 419 5.47 -9.83 4.07
N LEU A 420 6.52 -9.66 3.32
CA LEU A 420 7.03 -10.62 2.34
C LEU A 420 8.49 -10.94 2.67
N PRO A 421 8.77 -12.00 3.46
CA PRO A 421 10.12 -12.31 3.97
C PRO A 421 11.21 -12.37 2.90
N ARG A 422 10.86 -12.77 1.66
CA ARG A 422 11.80 -12.82 0.53
C ARG A 422 12.31 -11.44 0.11
N LEU A 423 11.65 -10.35 0.51
CA LEU A 423 12.05 -8.99 0.20
C LEU A 423 13.04 -8.40 1.22
N ALA A 424 13.38 -9.15 2.28
CA ALA A 424 14.37 -8.70 3.25
C ALA A 424 15.70 -8.36 2.58
N GLY A 425 16.22 -7.17 2.83
CA GLY A 425 17.46 -6.69 2.25
C GLY A 425 17.33 -6.05 0.86
N THR A 426 16.12 -5.97 0.29
CA THR A 426 15.92 -5.27 -0.99
C THR A 426 16.25 -3.80 -0.85
N ASP A 427 17.12 -3.30 -1.74
CA ASP A 427 17.55 -1.91 -1.82
C ASP A 427 16.64 -1.12 -2.79
N LEU A 428 15.89 -0.17 -2.27
CA LEU A 428 14.94 0.61 -3.07
C LEU A 428 15.61 1.54 -4.09
N VAL A 429 16.86 1.96 -3.88
CA VAL A 429 17.63 2.78 -4.82
C VAL A 429 18.12 1.95 -6.02
N GLU A 430 18.54 0.72 -5.75
CA GLU A 430 18.88 -0.23 -6.81
C GLU A 430 17.62 -0.61 -7.62
N LEU A 431 16.53 -0.90 -6.93
CA LEU A 431 15.24 -1.20 -7.55
C LEU A 431 14.74 -0.05 -8.43
N ALA A 432 14.87 1.21 -7.98
CA ALA A 432 14.53 2.38 -8.78
C ALA A 432 15.35 2.46 -10.08
N GLY A 433 16.62 2.07 -10.00
CA GLY A 433 17.50 1.99 -11.18
C GLY A 433 17.03 0.96 -12.21
N LEU A 434 16.55 -0.20 -11.74
CA LEU A 434 16.01 -1.26 -12.59
C LEU A 434 14.69 -0.84 -13.23
N LEU A 435 13.75 -0.31 -12.44
CA LEU A 435 12.45 0.17 -12.92
C LEU A 435 12.59 1.34 -13.92
N GLY A 436 13.49 2.29 -13.66
CA GLY A 436 13.74 3.40 -14.58
C GLY A 436 14.38 2.97 -15.93
N ALA A 437 14.91 1.75 -16.00
CA ALA A 437 15.45 1.17 -17.23
C ALA A 437 14.40 0.38 -18.03
N THR A 438 13.23 0.02 -17.44
CA THR A 438 12.17 -0.74 -18.13
C THR A 438 11.60 0.02 -19.31
N GLU A 439 11.17 -0.70 -20.35
CA GLU A 439 10.50 -0.06 -21.49
C GLU A 439 9.08 0.38 -21.11
N PRO A 440 8.68 1.62 -21.45
CA PRO A 440 7.32 2.05 -21.24
C PRO A 440 6.36 1.20 -22.05
N ALA A 441 5.21 0.84 -21.46
CA ALA A 441 4.17 0.14 -22.18
C ALA A 441 3.58 1.10 -23.25
N THR A 442 3.65 0.68 -24.50
CA THR A 442 3.08 1.47 -25.59
C THR A 442 1.55 1.46 -25.49
N PRO A 443 0.85 2.60 -25.59
CA PRO A 443 -0.61 2.61 -25.61
C PRO A 443 -1.11 1.66 -26.68
N GLY A 444 -2.00 0.70 -26.31
CA GLY A 444 -2.54 -0.26 -27.22
C GLY A 444 -3.15 0.43 -28.44
N GLY A 445 -2.60 0.15 -29.62
CA GLY A 445 -3.13 0.67 -30.88
C GLY A 445 -4.61 0.33 -30.98
N GLN A 446 -5.44 1.33 -31.22
CA GLN A 446 -6.84 1.14 -31.53
C GLN A 446 -6.94 0.09 -32.64
N PHE A 447 -7.57 -1.03 -32.36
CA PHE A 447 -7.97 -1.99 -33.38
C PHE A 447 -8.88 -1.25 -34.38
N ARG A 448 -8.33 -0.85 -35.52
CA ARG A 448 -9.13 -0.50 -36.68
C ARG A 448 -9.76 -1.82 -37.16
N HIS A 449 -11.05 -1.95 -36.96
CA HIS A 449 -11.83 -2.89 -37.75
C HIS A 449 -11.81 -2.41 -39.19
N ASP A 450 -10.87 -2.92 -39.98
CA ASP A 450 -10.98 -2.89 -41.42
C ASP A 450 -12.04 -3.92 -41.83
N THR A 451 -13.28 -3.46 -41.93
CA THR A 451 -14.32 -4.15 -42.68
C THR A 451 -14.05 -3.90 -44.15
N HIS A 452 -13.23 -4.74 -44.77
CA HIS A 452 -13.30 -4.96 -46.21
C HIS A 452 -14.13 -6.21 -46.47
N ILE A 453 -15.41 -5.97 -46.78
CA ILE A 453 -16.24 -6.92 -47.52
C ILE A 453 -15.96 -6.59 -48.99
N GLY A 454 -15.39 -7.55 -49.69
CA GLY A 454 -15.33 -7.66 -51.13
C GLY A 454 -15.82 -9.02 -51.51
#